data_39ac50408f3dbabeb3b739c9424c0781
#
_entry.id   39ac50408f3dbabeb3b739c9424c0781
#
_cell.length_a   1.000
_cell.length_b   1.000
_cell.length_c   1.000
_cell.angle_alpha   90.00
_cell.angle_beta   90.00
_cell.angle_gamma   90.00
#
_symmetry.space_group_name_H-M   'P 1'
#
loop_
_entity.id
_entity.type
_entity.pdbx_description
1 polymer ?
#
loop_
_entity_poly.entity_id
_entity_poly.type
_entity_poly.pdbx_seq_one_letter_code
_entity_poly.pdbx_strand_id
1 'polypeptide(L)'
;MAGEGSRFLKEGWTTPKPLIELHGLPLFKRAISSVSIDGVPMKYSFIVRQEHIDKYHIDEQIKAILPQANIFSVLRTTRGAVETCLMAESVIADEDGVIVMDCDLEFRSKRFLEILKGILSQPIEQSDGGALVSFESNEPRYSYAALGEDGYVTRTAEKEVISNHALCGAYFFSTGKRFKQIAHQLLNEPEFMKPEYYVSLLYNYLLADSEKVQLATMEEYYSYGTPEELKRYL
;
A
#
# COMPACT_ATOMS: atom_id res chain seq x y z
N MET A 1 8.05 -1.22 4.12
CA MET A 1 9.46 -0.85 3.76
C MET A 1 10.43 -2.02 4.05
N ALA A 2 9.91 -3.26 4.08
CA ALA A 2 10.65 -4.47 4.44
C ALA A 2 11.30 -5.21 3.23
N GLY A 3 11.17 -4.68 2.02
CA GLY A 3 11.81 -5.23 0.83
C GLY A 3 13.34 -5.04 0.83
N GLU A 4 14.05 -5.93 0.15
CA GLU A 4 15.52 -5.93 0.10
C GLU A 4 16.12 -4.77 -0.69
N GLY A 5 15.36 -4.15 -1.60
CA GLY A 5 15.89 -3.10 -2.47
C GLY A 5 17.00 -3.59 -3.42
N SER A 6 17.01 -4.87 -3.77
CA SER A 6 18.09 -5.54 -4.48
C SER A 6 18.48 -4.89 -5.82
N ARG A 7 17.54 -4.26 -6.52
CA ARG A 7 17.78 -3.52 -7.77
C ARG A 7 18.66 -2.29 -7.53
N PHE A 8 18.37 -1.55 -6.45
CA PHE A 8 19.16 -0.37 -6.04
C PHE A 8 20.56 -0.75 -5.58
N LEU A 9 20.67 -1.81 -4.78
CA LEU A 9 21.98 -2.32 -4.34
C LEU A 9 22.87 -2.76 -5.51
N LYS A 10 22.30 -3.41 -6.53
CA LYS A 10 23.04 -3.82 -7.75
C LYS A 10 23.60 -2.63 -8.54
N GLU A 11 22.98 -1.48 -8.48
CA GLU A 11 23.46 -0.24 -9.10
C GLU A 11 24.32 0.63 -8.18
N GLY A 12 24.74 0.11 -7.03
CA GLY A 12 25.68 0.77 -6.12
C GLY A 12 25.02 1.79 -5.19
N TRP A 13 23.68 1.81 -5.07
CA TRP A 13 23.01 2.65 -4.09
C TRP A 13 23.26 2.09 -2.68
N THR A 14 23.80 2.91 -1.81
CA THR A 14 24.11 2.53 -0.42
C THR A 14 22.98 2.88 0.55
N THR A 15 22.19 3.89 0.22
CA THR A 15 21.04 4.31 1.04
C THR A 15 19.85 3.40 0.81
N PRO A 16 19.18 2.89 1.88
CA PRO A 16 17.93 2.15 1.73
C PRO A 16 16.89 2.95 0.94
N LYS A 17 16.20 2.31 0.00
CA LYS A 17 15.25 2.97 -0.89
C LYS A 17 14.29 3.94 -0.19
N PRO A 18 13.64 3.61 0.94
CA PRO A 18 12.73 4.55 1.61
C PRO A 18 13.36 5.86 2.05
N LEU A 19 14.68 5.86 2.30
CA LEU A 19 15.45 7.02 2.77
C LEU A 19 16.11 7.82 1.65
N ILE A 20 16.04 7.34 0.41
CA ILE A 20 16.56 8.12 -0.72
C ILE A 20 15.78 9.44 -0.80
N GLU A 21 16.52 10.54 -0.84
CA GLU A 21 15.92 11.87 -0.95
C GLU A 21 15.72 12.28 -2.41
N LEU A 22 14.54 12.80 -2.70
CA LEU A 22 14.20 13.45 -3.94
C LEU A 22 13.72 14.87 -3.63
N HIS A 23 14.45 15.89 -4.10
CA HIS A 23 14.19 17.31 -3.81
C HIS A 23 14.06 17.60 -2.30
N GLY A 24 14.95 17.02 -1.49
CA GLY A 24 15.04 17.27 -0.04
C GLY A 24 13.98 16.53 0.80
N LEU A 25 13.22 15.61 0.23
CA LEU A 25 12.26 14.76 0.95
C LEU A 25 12.53 13.29 0.69
N PRO A 26 12.58 12.44 1.74
CA PRO A 26 12.74 11.00 1.56
C PRO A 26 11.51 10.38 0.90
N LEU A 27 11.73 9.32 0.10
CA LEU A 27 10.66 8.67 -0.68
C LEU A 27 9.48 8.24 0.19
N PHE A 28 9.71 7.71 1.39
CA PHE A 28 8.61 7.33 2.28
C PHE A 28 7.71 8.51 2.65
N LYS A 29 8.28 9.72 2.81
CA LYS A 29 7.51 10.94 3.13
C LYS A 29 6.67 11.38 1.94
N ARG A 30 7.20 11.26 0.72
CA ARG A 30 6.45 11.52 -0.50
C ARG A 30 5.27 10.57 -0.63
N ALA A 31 5.51 9.28 -0.42
CA ALA A 31 4.48 8.26 -0.47
C ALA A 31 3.30 8.59 0.48
N ILE A 32 3.57 8.80 1.77
CA ILE A 32 2.50 9.08 2.74
C ILE A 32 1.77 10.40 2.47
N SER A 33 2.41 11.36 1.82
CA SER A 33 1.76 12.64 1.45
C SER A 33 0.65 12.44 0.42
N SER A 34 0.73 11.39 -0.41
CA SER A 34 -0.29 11.06 -1.41
C SER A 34 -1.64 10.65 -0.82
N VAL A 35 -1.63 10.17 0.43
CA VAL A 35 -2.84 9.65 1.12
C VAL A 35 -3.21 10.48 2.34
N SER A 36 -2.58 11.62 2.56
CA SER A 36 -2.92 12.53 3.65
C SER A 36 -4.26 13.21 3.39
N ILE A 37 -5.17 13.14 4.36
CA ILE A 37 -6.52 13.68 4.25
C ILE A 37 -6.69 14.80 5.26
N ASP A 38 -6.97 16.02 4.80
CA ASP A 38 -7.20 17.17 5.67
C ASP A 38 -8.36 16.93 6.64
N GLY A 39 -8.09 17.14 7.93
CA GLY A 39 -9.06 16.97 9.01
C GLY A 39 -9.28 15.53 9.46
N VAL A 40 -8.60 14.54 8.88
CA VAL A 40 -8.64 13.14 9.32
C VAL A 40 -7.35 12.81 10.08
N PRO A 41 -7.42 12.40 11.37
CA PRO A 41 -6.25 11.97 12.12
C PRO A 41 -5.63 10.72 11.50
N MET A 42 -4.31 10.75 11.26
CA MET A 42 -3.58 9.64 10.68
C MET A 42 -2.60 9.06 11.70
N LYS A 43 -2.62 7.74 11.85
CA LYS A 43 -1.63 6.97 12.60
C LYS A 43 -0.73 6.25 11.60
N TYR A 44 0.58 6.37 11.76
CA TYR A 44 1.54 5.76 10.83
C TYR A 44 2.24 4.58 11.47
N SER A 45 2.32 3.49 10.72
CA SER A 45 3.08 2.30 11.10
C SER A 45 4.03 1.92 9.98
N PHE A 46 5.31 1.78 10.29
CA PHE A 46 6.34 1.42 9.34
C PHE A 46 6.92 0.07 9.70
N ILE A 47 6.92 -0.84 8.75
CA ILE A 47 7.60 -2.13 8.89
C ILE A 47 8.90 -2.04 8.10
N VAL A 48 10.02 -2.13 8.79
CA VAL A 48 11.37 -1.94 8.25
C VAL A 48 12.22 -3.20 8.46
N ARG A 49 13.32 -3.32 7.75
CA ARG A 49 14.30 -4.39 8.00
C ARG A 49 15.13 -4.05 9.23
N GLN A 50 15.41 -5.03 10.08
CA GLN A 50 16.27 -4.82 11.25
C GLN A 50 17.66 -4.29 10.84
N GLU A 51 18.23 -4.82 9.77
CA GLU A 51 19.50 -4.32 9.24
C GLU A 51 19.50 -2.84 8.84
N HIS A 52 18.33 -2.29 8.46
CA HIS A 52 18.20 -0.87 8.16
C HIS A 52 18.14 -0.02 9.43
N ILE A 53 17.64 -0.56 10.54
CA ILE A 53 17.77 0.07 11.86
C ILE A 53 19.23 0.08 12.27
N ASP A 54 19.88 -1.08 12.26
CA ASP A 54 21.25 -1.24 12.78
C ASP A 54 22.29 -0.42 12.01
N LYS A 55 22.14 -0.30 10.68
CA LYS A 55 23.13 0.35 9.82
C LYS A 55 22.82 1.79 9.46
N TYR A 56 21.53 2.14 9.37
CA TYR A 56 21.11 3.43 8.82
C TYR A 56 20.22 4.23 9.77
N HIS A 57 19.91 3.70 10.96
CA HIS A 57 19.04 4.35 11.94
C HIS A 57 17.72 4.84 11.32
N ILE A 58 17.11 4.00 10.45
CA ILE A 58 15.90 4.36 9.70
C ILE A 58 14.73 4.71 10.62
N ASP A 59 14.64 4.08 11.78
CA ASP A 59 13.66 4.33 12.81
C ASP A 59 13.77 5.74 13.41
N GLU A 60 14.99 6.19 13.70
CA GLU A 60 15.26 7.55 14.18
C GLU A 60 14.93 8.58 13.12
N GLN A 61 15.30 8.33 11.84
CA GLN A 61 15.02 9.22 10.74
C GLN A 61 13.50 9.34 10.46
N ILE A 62 12.75 8.23 10.55
CA ILE A 62 11.29 8.27 10.45
C ILE A 62 10.69 9.07 11.60
N LYS A 63 11.13 8.82 12.85
CA LYS A 63 10.62 9.52 14.03
C LYS A 63 10.98 10.99 14.08
N ALA A 64 12.09 11.39 13.46
CA ALA A 64 12.43 12.81 13.31
C ALA A 64 11.38 13.58 12.46
N ILE A 65 10.74 12.90 11.50
CA ILE A 65 9.69 13.49 10.63
C ILE A 65 8.30 13.23 11.21
N LEU A 66 8.09 12.06 11.82
CA LEU A 66 6.82 11.58 12.35
C LEU A 66 7.03 11.02 13.77
N PRO A 67 7.09 11.88 14.79
CA PRO A 67 7.43 11.48 16.17
C PRO A 67 6.53 10.40 16.75
N GLN A 68 5.26 10.33 16.32
CA GLN A 68 4.26 9.36 16.79
C GLN A 68 4.18 8.08 15.94
N ALA A 69 5.10 7.88 14.97
CA ALA A 69 5.07 6.69 14.14
C ALA A 69 5.42 5.42 14.94
N ASN A 70 4.65 4.36 14.69
CA ASN A 70 5.00 3.02 15.15
C ASN A 70 6.04 2.42 14.20
N ILE A 71 7.08 1.81 14.75
CA ILE A 71 8.12 1.13 13.97
C ILE A 71 8.14 -0.34 14.37
N PHE A 72 8.02 -1.20 13.38
CA PHE A 72 8.15 -2.64 13.52
C PHE A 72 9.32 -3.11 12.67
N SER A 73 10.07 -4.10 13.14
CA SER A 73 11.20 -4.63 12.36
C SER A 73 10.99 -6.08 11.98
N VAL A 74 11.55 -6.45 10.82
CA VAL A 74 11.63 -7.82 10.35
C VAL A 74 13.09 -8.25 10.24
N LEU A 75 13.39 -9.44 10.75
CA LEU A 75 14.75 -10.03 10.69
C LEU A 75 15.01 -10.73 9.35
N ARG A 76 13.96 -11.14 8.65
CA ARG A 76 14.02 -11.88 7.39
C ARG A 76 12.91 -11.41 6.44
N THR A 77 13.08 -11.69 5.18
CA THR A 77 12.04 -11.44 4.17
C THR A 77 10.80 -12.27 4.50
N THR A 78 9.65 -11.61 4.52
CA THR A 78 8.34 -12.24 4.73
C THR A 78 7.85 -12.93 3.46
N ARG A 79 6.78 -13.71 3.57
CA ARG A 79 6.15 -14.38 2.43
C ARG A 79 5.41 -13.41 1.48
N GLY A 80 5.41 -12.11 1.77
CA GLY A 80 4.79 -11.08 0.94
C GLY A 80 4.30 -9.89 1.74
N ALA A 81 3.72 -8.92 1.03
CA ALA A 81 3.29 -7.66 1.61
C ALA A 81 2.20 -7.84 2.69
N VAL A 82 1.28 -8.79 2.53
CA VAL A 82 0.22 -9.06 3.51
C VAL A 82 0.79 -9.53 4.85
N GLU A 83 1.74 -10.50 4.84
CA GLU A 83 2.40 -10.93 6.07
C GLU A 83 3.21 -9.80 6.72
N THR A 84 3.85 -8.97 5.89
CA THR A 84 4.55 -7.78 6.38
C THR A 84 3.59 -6.82 7.09
N CYS A 85 2.44 -6.52 6.52
CA CYS A 85 1.47 -5.59 7.11
C CYS A 85 0.92 -6.08 8.46
N LEU A 86 0.71 -7.37 8.62
CA LEU A 86 0.24 -7.96 9.88
C LEU A 86 1.25 -7.87 11.03
N MET A 87 2.51 -7.53 10.77
CA MET A 87 3.46 -7.20 11.85
C MET A 87 3.00 -6.00 12.68
N ALA A 88 2.17 -5.12 12.12
CA ALA A 88 1.58 -3.98 12.80
C ALA A 88 0.15 -4.25 13.34
N GLU A 89 -0.34 -5.48 13.30
CA GLU A 89 -1.71 -5.85 13.66
C GLU A 89 -2.14 -5.33 15.04
N SER A 90 -1.26 -5.39 16.02
CA SER A 90 -1.52 -5.00 17.40
C SER A 90 -1.88 -3.51 17.60
N VAL A 91 -1.54 -2.65 16.64
CA VAL A 91 -1.83 -1.21 16.69
C VAL A 91 -2.91 -0.77 15.69
N ILE A 92 -3.48 -1.72 14.94
CA ILE A 92 -4.60 -1.48 14.05
C ILE A 92 -5.90 -1.70 14.83
N ALA A 93 -6.60 -0.60 15.17
CA ALA A 93 -7.90 -0.70 15.82
C ALA A 93 -8.96 -1.25 14.87
N ASP A 94 -9.95 -1.96 15.41
CA ASP A 94 -10.97 -2.65 14.61
C ASP A 94 -11.82 -1.70 13.78
N GLU A 95 -12.11 -0.52 14.30
CA GLU A 95 -12.95 0.49 13.67
C GLU A 95 -12.20 1.49 12.79
N ASP A 96 -10.86 1.54 12.89
CA ASP A 96 -10.06 2.48 12.09
C ASP A 96 -10.02 2.03 10.61
N GLY A 97 -10.16 2.96 9.68
CA GLY A 97 -9.82 2.71 8.27
C GLY A 97 -8.31 2.43 8.12
N VAL A 98 -7.96 1.50 7.25
CA VAL A 98 -6.56 1.11 7.02
C VAL A 98 -6.12 1.44 5.60
N ILE A 99 -5.01 2.17 5.46
CA ILE A 99 -4.34 2.34 4.17
C ILE A 99 -3.04 1.56 4.21
N VAL A 100 -2.91 0.59 3.32
CA VAL A 100 -1.63 -0.06 3.01
C VAL A 100 -1.03 0.62 1.81
N MET A 101 0.25 1.02 1.92
CA MET A 101 0.90 1.77 0.85
C MET A 101 2.35 1.34 0.64
N ASP A 102 2.75 1.21 -0.60
CA ASP A 102 4.15 1.07 -0.99
C ASP A 102 4.89 2.40 -0.73
N CYS A 103 6.17 2.31 -0.36
CA CYS A 103 6.97 3.47 0.03
C CYS A 103 7.77 4.10 -1.12
N ASP A 104 7.61 3.60 -2.33
CA ASP A 104 8.43 3.91 -3.51
C ASP A 104 7.60 4.46 -4.66
N LEU A 105 6.57 5.19 -4.32
CA LEU A 105 5.68 5.89 -5.25
C LEU A 105 5.16 7.19 -4.64
N GLU A 106 4.68 8.05 -5.50
CA GLU A 106 3.90 9.24 -5.16
C GLU A 106 2.79 9.39 -6.18
N PHE A 107 1.61 9.83 -5.75
CA PHE A 107 0.51 10.09 -6.68
C PHE A 107 -0.38 11.22 -6.18
N ARG A 108 -1.20 11.74 -7.07
CA ARG A 108 -2.28 12.65 -6.76
C ARG A 108 -3.59 12.12 -7.31
N SER A 109 -4.56 11.95 -6.44
CA SER A 109 -5.93 11.58 -6.81
C SER A 109 -6.92 12.25 -5.86
N LYS A 110 -7.54 13.33 -6.32
CA LYS A 110 -8.61 14.02 -5.57
C LYS A 110 -9.77 13.06 -5.35
N ARG A 111 -10.13 12.30 -6.39
CA ARG A 111 -11.24 11.36 -6.33
C ARG A 111 -11.01 10.27 -5.29
N PHE A 112 -9.79 9.74 -5.17
CA PHE A 112 -9.46 8.75 -4.14
C PHE A 112 -9.67 9.30 -2.74
N LEU A 113 -9.14 10.50 -2.45
CA LEU A 113 -9.31 11.14 -1.15
C LEU A 113 -10.77 11.48 -0.83
N GLU A 114 -11.58 11.86 -1.82
CA GLU A 114 -13.03 12.07 -1.67
C GLU A 114 -13.76 10.77 -1.32
N ILE A 115 -13.42 9.65 -1.99
CA ILE A 115 -13.96 8.33 -1.70
C ILE A 115 -13.64 7.92 -0.26
N LEU A 116 -12.37 8.06 0.16
CA LEU A 116 -11.96 7.74 1.52
C LEU A 116 -12.76 8.55 2.56
N LYS A 117 -12.88 9.86 2.36
CA LYS A 117 -13.69 10.72 3.23
C LYS A 117 -15.15 10.27 3.27
N GLY A 118 -15.72 9.94 2.12
CA GLY A 118 -17.08 9.44 1.99
C GLY A 118 -17.31 8.16 2.80
N ILE A 119 -16.42 7.18 2.64
CA ILE A 119 -16.48 5.90 3.38
C ILE A 119 -16.33 6.14 4.89
N LEU A 120 -15.32 6.91 5.30
CA LEU A 120 -15.04 7.18 6.72
C LEU A 120 -16.13 8.02 7.43
N SER A 121 -16.97 8.72 6.69
CA SER A 121 -18.07 9.52 7.25
C SER A 121 -19.37 8.75 7.42
N GLN A 122 -19.46 7.52 6.91
CA GLN A 122 -20.65 6.67 7.00
C GLN A 122 -20.55 5.69 8.18
N PRO A 123 -21.69 5.24 8.73
CA PRO A 123 -21.70 4.08 9.63
C PRO A 123 -21.06 2.85 8.94
N ILE A 124 -20.31 2.06 9.68
CA ILE A 124 -19.55 0.90 9.15
C ILE A 124 -20.47 -0.04 8.36
N GLU A 125 -21.67 -0.28 8.85
CA GLU A 125 -22.64 -1.21 8.24
C GLU A 125 -23.21 -0.72 6.89
N GLN A 126 -22.99 0.56 6.55
CA GLN A 126 -23.49 1.19 5.33
C GLN A 126 -22.35 1.62 4.41
N SER A 127 -21.13 1.50 4.85
CA SER A 127 -19.95 1.90 4.10
C SER A 127 -19.51 0.83 3.12
N ASP A 128 -18.89 1.25 2.02
CA ASP A 128 -18.19 0.32 1.11
C ASP A 128 -17.00 -0.32 1.83
N GLY A 129 -16.65 -1.57 1.48
CA GLY A 129 -15.60 -2.33 2.13
C GLY A 129 -14.18 -1.78 1.89
N GLY A 130 -13.99 -1.00 0.81
CA GLY A 130 -12.70 -0.41 0.53
C GLY A 130 -12.65 0.41 -0.75
N ALA A 131 -11.45 0.92 -1.04
CA ALA A 131 -11.18 1.67 -2.26
C ALA A 131 -9.78 1.40 -2.81
N LEU A 132 -9.67 1.45 -4.12
CA LEU A 132 -8.44 1.29 -4.88
C LEU A 132 -8.18 2.55 -5.71
N VAL A 133 -6.92 2.76 -6.07
CA VAL A 133 -6.52 3.84 -6.98
C VAL A 133 -5.69 3.27 -8.12
N SER A 134 -6.02 3.69 -9.35
CA SER A 134 -5.45 3.13 -10.57
C SER A 134 -4.94 4.18 -11.53
N PHE A 135 -4.07 3.74 -12.41
CA PHE A 135 -3.61 4.44 -13.61
C PHE A 135 -3.75 3.54 -14.83
N GLU A 136 -3.67 4.13 -16.00
CA GLU A 136 -3.82 3.39 -17.25
C GLU A 136 -2.52 2.68 -17.62
N SER A 137 -2.55 1.33 -17.74
CA SER A 137 -1.40 0.51 -18.16
C SER A 137 -1.84 -0.85 -18.68
N ASN A 138 -0.98 -1.48 -19.49
CA ASN A 138 -1.09 -2.86 -19.97
C ASN A 138 0.15 -3.70 -19.61
N GLU A 139 1.01 -3.21 -18.74
CA GLU A 139 2.24 -3.90 -18.37
C GLU A 139 1.96 -5.01 -17.33
N PRO A 140 2.30 -6.28 -17.59
CA PRO A 140 1.95 -7.39 -16.69
C PRO A 140 2.70 -7.41 -15.35
N ARG A 141 3.52 -6.41 -15.09
CA ARG A 141 4.23 -6.27 -13.80
C ARG A 141 3.35 -5.69 -12.67
N TYR A 142 2.19 -5.11 -13.01
CA TYR A 142 1.29 -4.48 -12.05
C TYR A 142 0.17 -5.42 -11.59
N SER A 143 -0.49 -5.04 -10.50
CA SER A 143 -1.81 -5.55 -10.16
C SER A 143 -2.87 -4.81 -10.97
N TYR A 144 -4.02 -5.40 -11.17
CA TYR A 144 -5.12 -4.85 -11.96
C TYR A 144 -6.46 -4.99 -11.25
N ALA A 145 -7.40 -4.09 -11.54
CA ALA A 145 -8.79 -4.18 -11.11
C ALA A 145 -9.72 -4.15 -12.32
N ALA A 146 -10.69 -5.07 -12.39
CA ALA A 146 -11.78 -5.02 -13.36
C ALA A 146 -13.01 -4.35 -12.72
N LEU A 147 -13.76 -3.58 -13.52
CA LEU A 147 -15.01 -2.92 -13.12
C LEU A 147 -16.23 -3.64 -13.70
N GLY A 148 -17.32 -3.62 -12.94
CA GLY A 148 -18.66 -3.97 -13.40
C GLY A 148 -19.36 -2.80 -14.11
N GLU A 149 -20.53 -3.05 -14.64
CA GLU A 149 -21.37 -2.03 -15.29
C GLU A 149 -21.81 -0.92 -14.31
N ASP A 150 -21.88 -1.23 -13.03
CA ASP A 150 -22.19 -0.29 -11.94
C ASP A 150 -21.00 0.59 -11.50
N GLY A 151 -19.81 0.37 -12.09
CA GLY A 151 -18.58 1.11 -11.79
C GLY A 151 -17.83 0.67 -10.55
N TYR A 152 -18.28 -0.39 -9.87
CA TYR A 152 -17.55 -0.99 -8.76
C TYR A 152 -16.57 -2.05 -9.24
N VAL A 153 -15.55 -2.32 -8.42
CA VAL A 153 -14.58 -3.40 -8.68
C VAL A 153 -15.28 -4.76 -8.59
N THR A 154 -15.04 -5.62 -9.56
CA THR A 154 -15.57 -7.00 -9.60
C THR A 154 -14.51 -8.06 -9.40
N ARG A 155 -13.24 -7.73 -9.68
CA ARG A 155 -12.10 -8.65 -9.53
C ARG A 155 -10.81 -7.84 -9.43
N THR A 156 -9.86 -8.34 -8.65
CA THR A 156 -8.46 -7.93 -8.71
C THR A 156 -7.57 -9.10 -9.14
N ALA A 157 -6.47 -8.80 -9.82
CA ALA A 157 -5.48 -9.79 -10.22
C ALA A 157 -4.07 -9.23 -10.08
N GLU A 158 -3.14 -10.11 -9.70
CA GLU A 158 -1.72 -9.76 -9.54
C GLU A 158 -0.91 -10.28 -10.72
N LYS A 159 -0.19 -9.38 -11.40
CA LYS A 159 0.66 -9.68 -12.57
C LYS A 159 -0.12 -10.36 -13.72
N GLU A 160 -1.37 -10.04 -13.85
CA GLU A 160 -2.29 -10.51 -14.88
C GLU A 160 -3.12 -9.32 -15.37
N VAL A 161 -3.00 -8.98 -16.64
CA VAL A 161 -3.71 -7.85 -17.26
C VAL A 161 -5.16 -8.26 -17.53
N ILE A 162 -6.07 -7.88 -16.63
CA ILE A 162 -7.52 -8.16 -16.75
C ILE A 162 -8.34 -6.94 -17.18
N SER A 163 -7.70 -5.79 -17.27
CA SER A 163 -8.28 -4.49 -17.65
C SER A 163 -7.15 -3.51 -17.99
N ASN A 164 -7.45 -2.24 -18.23
CA ASN A 164 -6.46 -1.17 -18.30
C ASN A 164 -6.26 -0.41 -16.97
N HIS A 165 -6.91 -0.84 -15.89
CA HIS A 165 -6.82 -0.22 -14.56
C HIS A 165 -5.71 -0.87 -13.73
N ALA A 166 -4.47 -0.45 -13.93
CA ALA A 166 -3.32 -0.87 -13.13
C ALA A 166 -3.35 -0.21 -11.76
N LEU A 167 -3.14 -0.97 -10.68
CA LEU A 167 -3.12 -0.48 -9.31
C LEU A 167 -1.74 0.09 -8.96
N CYS A 168 -1.70 1.22 -8.28
CA CYS A 168 -0.43 1.91 -8.01
C CYS A 168 0.31 1.42 -6.75
N GLY A 169 -0.30 0.59 -5.91
CA GLY A 169 0.31 0.17 -4.64
C GLY A 169 -0.18 0.97 -3.42
N ALA A 170 -1.37 1.58 -3.52
CA ALA A 170 -2.11 2.16 -2.40
C ALA A 170 -3.48 1.48 -2.30
N TYR A 171 -3.83 0.98 -1.11
CA TYR A 171 -4.94 0.10 -0.86
C TYR A 171 -5.68 0.54 0.40
N PHE A 172 -6.97 0.91 0.30
CA PHE A 172 -7.77 1.33 1.44
C PHE A 172 -8.81 0.27 1.81
N PHE A 173 -8.87 -0.08 3.09
CA PHE A 173 -9.86 -0.94 3.71
C PHE A 173 -10.67 -0.11 4.71
N SER A 174 -11.98 -0.22 4.70
CA SER A 174 -12.87 0.59 5.53
C SER A 174 -12.69 0.37 7.03
N THR A 175 -12.28 -0.83 7.45
CA THR A 175 -12.06 -1.18 8.86
C THR A 175 -10.82 -2.05 9.07
N GLY A 176 -10.13 -1.84 10.19
CA GLY A 176 -9.02 -2.66 10.62
C GLY A 176 -9.42 -4.09 10.93
N LYS A 177 -10.61 -4.29 11.49
CA LYS A 177 -11.17 -5.61 11.73
C LYS A 177 -11.24 -6.42 10.45
N ARG A 178 -11.81 -5.83 9.41
CA ARG A 178 -11.99 -6.50 8.13
C ARG A 178 -10.66 -6.79 7.44
N PHE A 179 -9.77 -5.78 7.40
CA PHE A 179 -8.41 -5.97 6.89
C PHE A 179 -7.69 -7.15 7.54
N LYS A 180 -7.67 -7.23 8.88
CA LYS A 180 -7.02 -8.32 9.63
C LYS A 180 -7.64 -9.67 9.30
N GLN A 181 -8.97 -9.75 9.27
CA GLN A 181 -9.70 -10.99 8.99
C GLN A 181 -9.33 -11.56 7.61
N ILE A 182 -9.42 -10.78 6.54
CA ILE A 182 -9.12 -11.26 5.19
C ILE A 182 -7.62 -11.49 4.97
N ALA A 183 -6.75 -10.73 5.65
CA ALA A 183 -5.32 -10.95 5.62
C ALA A 183 -4.95 -12.31 6.23
N HIS A 184 -5.50 -12.67 7.38
CA HIS A 184 -5.34 -14.00 7.97
C HIS A 184 -5.96 -15.10 7.11
N GLN A 185 -7.11 -14.85 6.50
CA GLN A 185 -7.76 -15.81 5.60
C GLN A 185 -6.85 -16.15 4.42
N LEU A 186 -6.29 -15.14 3.74
CA LEU A 186 -5.36 -15.34 2.63
C LEU A 186 -4.08 -16.08 3.06
N LEU A 187 -3.49 -15.72 4.21
CA LEU A 187 -2.26 -16.38 4.69
C LEU A 187 -2.44 -17.84 5.08
N ASN A 188 -3.67 -18.26 5.38
CA ASN A 188 -4.03 -19.63 5.74
C ASN A 188 -4.64 -20.41 4.57
N GLU A 189 -4.68 -19.86 3.35
CA GLU A 189 -5.21 -20.54 2.18
C GLU A 189 -4.33 -21.73 1.78
N PRO A 190 -4.86 -22.98 1.83
CA PRO A 190 -4.02 -24.18 1.70
C PRO A 190 -3.43 -24.37 0.29
N GLU A 191 -4.11 -23.86 -0.74
CA GLU A 191 -3.73 -24.02 -2.15
C GLU A 191 -3.31 -22.69 -2.80
N PHE A 192 -2.68 -21.81 -2.03
CA PHE A 192 -2.24 -20.52 -2.56
C PHE A 192 -1.11 -20.69 -3.60
N MET A 193 -1.39 -20.34 -4.85
CA MET A 193 -0.54 -20.61 -6.01
C MET A 193 0.36 -19.44 -6.43
N LYS A 194 0.23 -18.25 -5.83
CA LYS A 194 1.09 -17.10 -6.16
C LYS A 194 2.41 -17.16 -5.39
N PRO A 195 3.50 -16.59 -5.93
CA PRO A 195 4.82 -16.63 -5.28
C PRO A 195 4.89 -15.79 -3.99
N GLU A 196 4.01 -14.82 -3.84
CA GLU A 196 3.95 -13.91 -2.70
C GLU A 196 2.51 -13.57 -2.33
N TYR A 197 2.27 -13.23 -1.07
CA TYR A 197 0.97 -12.76 -0.57
C TYR A 197 0.82 -11.25 -0.82
N TYR A 198 0.17 -10.91 -1.94
CA TYR A 198 -0.03 -9.53 -2.40
C TYR A 198 -1.27 -8.90 -1.79
N VAL A 199 -1.20 -7.60 -1.46
CA VAL A 199 -2.34 -6.85 -0.87
C VAL A 199 -3.50 -6.72 -1.84
N SER A 200 -3.22 -6.59 -3.15
CA SER A 200 -4.25 -6.54 -4.20
C SER A 200 -5.24 -7.71 -4.14
N LEU A 201 -4.78 -8.89 -3.75
CA LEU A 201 -5.60 -10.10 -3.70
C LEU A 201 -6.61 -10.12 -2.53
N LEU A 202 -6.39 -9.32 -1.49
CA LEU A 202 -7.31 -9.20 -0.36
C LEU A 202 -8.70 -8.71 -0.79
N TYR A 203 -8.75 -7.91 -1.85
CA TYR A 203 -10.02 -7.37 -2.36
C TYR A 203 -10.95 -8.45 -2.91
N ASN A 204 -10.43 -9.55 -3.42
CA ASN A 204 -11.27 -10.67 -3.88
C ASN A 204 -12.05 -11.33 -2.72
N TYR A 205 -11.54 -11.25 -1.48
CA TYR A 205 -12.28 -11.72 -0.29
C TYR A 205 -13.41 -10.75 0.09
N LEU A 206 -13.17 -9.42 0.00
CA LEU A 206 -14.25 -8.42 0.18
C LEU A 206 -15.37 -8.65 -0.83
N LEU A 207 -15.01 -8.84 -2.10
CA LEU A 207 -15.96 -9.06 -3.19
C LEU A 207 -16.74 -10.38 -3.03
N ALA A 208 -16.07 -11.44 -2.56
CA ALA A 208 -16.73 -12.73 -2.28
C ALA A 208 -17.79 -12.61 -1.17
N ASP A 209 -17.56 -11.73 -0.20
CA ASP A 209 -18.52 -11.41 0.86
C ASP A 209 -19.52 -10.30 0.46
N SER A 210 -19.62 -10.00 -0.83
CA SER A 210 -20.53 -8.99 -1.41
C SER A 210 -20.30 -7.55 -0.94
N GLU A 211 -19.12 -7.25 -0.42
CA GLU A 211 -18.74 -5.89 -0.10
C GLU A 211 -18.38 -5.12 -1.37
N LYS A 212 -18.79 -3.86 -1.44
CA LYS A 212 -18.47 -2.98 -2.56
C LYS A 212 -17.07 -2.39 -2.40
N VAL A 213 -16.36 -2.29 -3.52
CA VAL A 213 -15.03 -1.67 -3.60
C VAL A 213 -15.03 -0.62 -4.70
N GLN A 214 -14.72 0.62 -4.34
CA GLN A 214 -14.63 1.71 -5.30
C GLN A 214 -13.27 1.77 -5.97
N LEU A 215 -13.22 2.27 -7.20
CA LEU A 215 -11.98 2.55 -7.93
C LEU A 215 -11.91 4.03 -8.28
N ALA A 216 -10.80 4.67 -7.95
CA ALA A 216 -10.45 6.00 -8.42
C ALA A 216 -9.35 5.93 -9.47
N THR A 217 -9.31 6.90 -10.37
CA THR A 217 -8.14 7.18 -11.22
C THR A 217 -7.30 8.28 -10.57
N MET A 218 -6.03 8.34 -10.91
CA MET A 218 -5.14 9.40 -10.45
C MET A 218 -4.86 10.43 -11.54
N GLU A 219 -4.60 11.67 -11.12
CA GLU A 219 -4.19 12.74 -12.02
C GLU A 219 -2.68 12.71 -12.31
N GLU A 220 -1.88 12.29 -11.31
CA GLU A 220 -0.43 12.24 -11.41
C GLU A 220 0.09 10.95 -10.73
N TYR A 221 1.11 10.34 -11.33
CA TYR A 221 1.77 9.15 -10.81
C TYR A 221 3.28 9.20 -11.02
N TYR A 222 4.03 9.00 -9.96
CA TYR A 222 5.48 8.95 -9.94
C TYR A 222 5.92 7.63 -9.31
N SER A 223 6.51 6.75 -10.13
CA SER A 223 7.07 5.48 -9.68
C SER A 223 8.56 5.64 -9.38
N TYR A 224 8.96 5.14 -8.23
CA TYR A 224 10.35 5.09 -7.76
C TYR A 224 10.79 3.64 -7.52
N GLY A 225 10.10 2.68 -8.13
CA GLY A 225 10.26 1.24 -7.90
C GLY A 225 11.59 0.68 -8.41
N THR A 226 12.20 1.35 -9.41
CA THR A 226 13.51 1.00 -9.94
C THR A 226 14.46 2.21 -9.99
N PRO A 227 15.79 2.00 -10.02
CA PRO A 227 16.74 3.09 -10.20
C PRO A 227 16.50 3.91 -11.48
N GLU A 228 16.11 3.27 -12.58
CA GLU A 228 15.82 3.92 -13.84
C GLU A 228 14.60 4.84 -13.74
N GLU A 229 13.55 4.39 -13.03
CA GLU A 229 12.37 5.22 -12.78
C GLU A 229 12.73 6.43 -11.91
N LEU A 230 13.45 6.21 -10.81
CA LEU A 230 13.86 7.29 -9.91
C LEU A 230 14.76 8.34 -10.61
N LYS A 231 15.71 7.91 -11.44
CA LYS A 231 16.62 8.79 -12.18
C LYS A 231 15.91 9.79 -13.10
N ARG A 232 14.65 9.54 -13.48
CA ARG A 232 13.85 10.46 -14.30
C ARG A 232 13.45 11.73 -13.54
N TYR A 233 13.56 11.70 -12.20
CA TYR A 233 13.10 12.79 -11.32
C TYR A 233 14.25 13.43 -10.53
N LEU A 234 15.48 12.92 -10.65
CA LEU A 234 16.70 13.52 -10.11
C LEU A 234 17.22 14.63 -11.04
#